data_ad09d09ab4093bc25dc1c42c26000d1c
#
_entry.id   ad09d09ab4093bc25dc1c42c26000d1c
#
_cell.length_a   1.000
_cell.length_b   1.000
_cell.length_c   1.000
_cell.angle_alpha   90.00
_cell.angle_beta   90.00
_cell.angle_gamma   90.00
#
_symmetry.space_group_name_H-M   'P 1'
#
loop_
_entity.id
_entity.type
_entity.pdbx_description
1 polymer ?
#
loop_
_entity_poly.entity_id
_entity_poly.type
_entity_poly.pdbx_seq_one_letter_code
_entity_poly.pdbx_strand_id
1 'polypeptide(L)'
;MKIENVLKLVRPNVLALEAYSTARDDCGSNRPETFLDANESPYNNGINRYPDPHQKTLKAKIAEIKGLNPEMLFLGNGSDEAIDLAFRVFCVPGVSNAVSIAPSYGMYEVAAEMNDVGFRKVQLRPDFSMDTEAMLSAADAETRLMFICSPNNPTGNSFPVEQVEDILKRFGGVVVLDEAYIDFSVRPSLVPLVKRFHNLIVLQTLSKAWGMAGLRIGLAIADPAVIALMSKVKYPYNINEVAQKMALAKLDEVSKDKAVAEIVGQRFRLEKELVKCPEVKGIYSSDANFLLVRFDAPDEVYERLLAGGVIVRNRSKVPGCEGCLRITVGTPAENDRLLRLLDSSVVEPVEAHRTCLEVLGERHVRIVRNTKETSVSLELDLDTVDKIAGISTGLPFFDHMLEQIPNHGGVSLSINAQGDLQVDEHHTIEDVGIVLGEAIDAALGQKLGIARYGFVLPMDDCDAAVLMDFGGRIDFKWNAEFKRERVGDVPTEMFSHFFQSVCCGAKCNLHIWADGENEHHKAEAIFKAFARALRMAVVRTPFPYELPSSKGVL
;
A
#
# COMPACT_ATOMS: atom_id res chain seq x y z
N MET A 1 20.80 17.44 27.92
CA MET A 1 22.18 16.87 28.14
C MET A 1 23.14 17.51 27.13
N LYS A 2 24.45 17.70 27.45
CA LYS A 2 25.48 18.15 26.50
C LYS A 2 25.95 16.99 25.64
N ILE A 3 26.42 17.28 24.42
CA ILE A 3 26.84 16.22 23.46
C ILE A 3 28.01 15.38 24.01
N GLU A 4 28.94 15.98 24.75
CA GLU A 4 30.08 15.25 25.34
C GLU A 4 29.60 14.13 26.29
N ASN A 5 28.47 14.34 26.98
CA ASN A 5 27.88 13.34 27.85
C ASN A 5 27.15 12.25 27.05
N VAL A 6 26.51 12.57 25.93
CA VAL A 6 25.93 11.57 25.04
C VAL A 6 27.01 10.66 24.46
N LEU A 7 28.14 11.22 24.05
CA LEU A 7 29.27 10.46 23.53
C LEU A 7 29.87 9.47 24.54
N LYS A 8 29.79 9.77 25.87
CA LYS A 8 30.21 8.82 26.92
C LYS A 8 29.28 7.60 27.07
N LEU A 9 28.06 7.66 26.53
CA LEU A 9 27.12 6.53 26.53
C LEU A 9 27.41 5.54 25.38
N VAL A 10 28.20 5.95 24.40
CA VAL A 10 28.50 5.13 23.22
C VAL A 10 29.40 3.96 23.61
N ARG A 11 29.14 2.80 23.04
CA ARG A 11 29.98 1.61 23.25
C ARG A 11 31.43 1.89 22.84
N PRO A 12 32.43 1.47 23.65
CA PRO A 12 33.83 1.76 23.38
C PRO A 12 34.31 1.24 22.02
N ASN A 13 33.86 0.05 21.60
CA ASN A 13 34.19 -0.53 20.31
C ASN A 13 33.60 0.28 19.15
N VAL A 14 32.43 0.90 19.30
CA VAL A 14 31.82 1.78 18.28
C VAL A 14 32.59 3.09 18.19
N LEU A 15 33.05 3.64 19.30
CA LEU A 15 33.93 4.83 19.28
C LEU A 15 35.25 4.55 18.53
N ALA A 16 35.84 3.39 18.79
CA ALA A 16 37.10 2.97 18.18
C ALA A 16 36.96 2.47 16.73
N LEU A 17 35.75 2.13 16.29
CA LEU A 17 35.50 1.63 14.94
C LEU A 17 35.92 2.68 13.89
N GLU A 18 36.66 2.30 12.88
CA GLU A 18 36.85 3.10 11.67
C GLU A 18 35.65 2.86 10.75
N ALA A 19 35.05 3.95 10.23
CA ALA A 19 33.94 3.84 9.31
C ALA A 19 34.41 3.15 8.02
N TYR A 20 33.57 2.27 7.47
CA TYR A 20 33.84 1.71 6.14
C TYR A 20 33.83 2.84 5.11
N SER A 21 34.94 3.01 4.39
CA SER A 21 35.09 3.96 3.29
C SER A 21 34.97 3.22 1.96
N THR A 22 34.25 3.79 1.02
CA THR A 22 34.22 3.31 -0.37
C THR A 22 35.27 4.08 -1.17
N ALA A 23 35.84 3.47 -2.23
CA ALA A 23 36.76 4.19 -3.13
C ALA A 23 36.13 5.46 -3.74
N ARG A 24 34.79 5.52 -3.81
CA ARG A 24 34.04 6.71 -4.27
C ARG A 24 34.06 7.85 -3.25
N ASP A 25 34.26 7.55 -1.99
CA ASP A 25 34.39 8.57 -0.93
C ASP A 25 35.77 9.28 -1.07
N ASP A 26 36.77 8.58 -1.56
CA ASP A 26 38.13 9.10 -1.71
C ASP A 26 38.27 10.03 -2.95
N CYS A 27 37.31 9.99 -3.89
CA CYS A 27 37.33 10.82 -5.09
C CYS A 27 37.05 12.32 -4.84
N GLY A 28 36.53 12.70 -3.68
CA GLY A 28 36.24 14.08 -3.31
C GLY A 28 35.24 14.76 -4.28
N SER A 29 35.60 15.94 -4.79
CA SER A 29 34.79 16.69 -5.76
C SER A 29 34.95 16.21 -7.21
N ASN A 30 35.91 15.36 -7.51
CA ASN A 30 36.14 14.80 -8.83
C ASN A 30 35.00 13.82 -9.15
N ARG A 31 34.35 14.01 -10.30
CA ARG A 31 33.33 13.04 -10.79
C ARG A 31 34.05 12.05 -11.71
N PRO A 32 34.28 10.80 -11.27
CA PRO A 32 34.87 9.80 -12.15
C PRO A 32 33.89 9.46 -13.28
N GLU A 33 34.41 9.34 -14.49
CA GLU A 33 33.65 8.90 -15.68
C GLU A 33 33.69 7.37 -15.84
N THR A 34 34.68 6.70 -15.22
CA THR A 34 34.86 5.26 -15.30
C THR A 34 34.95 4.65 -13.92
N PHE A 35 34.12 3.67 -13.64
CA PHE A 35 33.98 2.97 -12.35
C PHE A 35 34.57 1.56 -12.46
N LEU A 36 35.73 1.33 -11.86
CA LEU A 36 36.42 0.04 -11.77
C LEU A 36 36.81 -0.32 -10.32
N ASP A 37 36.07 0.23 -9.37
CA ASP A 37 36.38 0.24 -7.95
C ASP A 37 35.65 -0.88 -7.13
N ALA A 38 34.49 -1.34 -7.57
CA ALA A 38 33.60 -2.14 -6.76
C ALA A 38 33.27 -3.52 -7.36
N ASN A 39 34.05 -4.00 -8.34
CA ASN A 39 33.84 -5.29 -9.01
C ASN A 39 32.45 -5.48 -9.62
N GLU A 40 31.78 -4.39 -9.97
CA GLU A 40 30.45 -4.39 -10.57
C GLU A 40 30.49 -4.84 -12.03
N SER A 41 29.35 -5.34 -12.55
CA SER A 41 29.25 -5.60 -13.98
C SER A 41 29.40 -4.30 -14.79
N PRO A 42 30.26 -4.27 -15.83
CA PRO A 42 30.43 -3.08 -16.65
C PRO A 42 29.26 -2.82 -17.60
N TYR A 43 28.39 -3.82 -17.83
CA TYR A 43 27.27 -3.73 -18.75
C TYR A 43 26.07 -3.07 -18.09
N ASN A 44 25.74 -1.88 -18.59
CA ASN A 44 24.64 -1.08 -18.01
C ASN A 44 23.28 -1.71 -18.31
N ASN A 45 22.57 -2.09 -17.24
CA ASN A 45 21.18 -2.56 -17.26
C ASN A 45 20.28 -1.70 -16.35
N GLY A 46 20.74 -0.51 -15.95
CA GLY A 46 20.04 0.44 -15.08
C GLY A 46 20.19 0.19 -13.57
N ILE A 47 20.66 -0.99 -13.16
CA ILE A 47 20.86 -1.39 -11.76
C ILE A 47 22.18 -2.12 -11.50
N ASN A 48 23.11 -2.08 -12.46
CA ASN A 48 24.40 -2.77 -12.38
C ASN A 48 25.43 -2.08 -11.45
N ARG A 49 25.11 -0.93 -10.88
CA ARG A 49 26.00 -0.17 -10.01
C ARG A 49 25.46 -0.12 -8.57
N TYR A 50 26.38 -0.14 -7.60
CA TYR A 50 26.02 0.11 -6.21
C TYR A 50 25.46 1.53 -6.04
N PRO A 51 24.45 1.72 -5.17
CA PRO A 51 23.88 3.03 -4.88
C PRO A 51 24.87 3.93 -4.14
N ASP A 52 24.52 5.22 -3.99
CA ASP A 52 25.23 6.12 -3.09
C ASP A 52 25.09 5.61 -1.63
N PRO A 53 26.20 5.22 -0.97
CA PRO A 53 26.17 4.71 0.42
C PRO A 53 25.71 5.76 1.43
N HIS A 54 25.79 7.04 1.08
CA HIS A 54 25.40 8.16 1.93
C HIS A 54 24.02 8.74 1.60
N GLN A 55 23.37 8.27 0.51
CA GLN A 55 22.07 8.75 0.02
C GLN A 55 22.00 10.29 -0.09
N LYS A 56 23.10 10.95 -0.54
CA LYS A 56 23.29 12.41 -0.51
C LYS A 56 22.12 13.17 -1.12
N THR A 57 21.68 12.75 -2.32
CA THR A 57 20.58 13.40 -3.04
C THR A 57 19.26 13.26 -2.30
N LEU A 58 18.94 12.05 -1.82
CA LEU A 58 17.70 11.79 -1.09
C LEU A 58 17.68 12.49 0.27
N LYS A 59 18.82 12.50 0.99
CA LYS A 59 18.97 13.25 2.24
C LYS A 59 18.78 14.75 2.04
N ALA A 60 19.38 15.33 1.00
CA ALA A 60 19.24 16.75 0.69
C ALA A 60 17.78 17.12 0.42
N LYS A 61 17.05 16.30 -0.37
CA LYS A 61 15.64 16.50 -0.65
C LYS A 61 14.77 16.43 0.59
N ILE A 62 14.97 15.42 1.43
CA ILE A 62 14.21 15.27 2.68
C ILE A 62 14.55 16.40 3.67
N ALA A 63 15.82 16.80 3.74
CA ALA A 63 16.27 17.91 4.57
C ALA A 63 15.61 19.24 4.14
N GLU A 64 15.53 19.50 2.84
CA GLU A 64 14.82 20.65 2.27
C GLU A 64 13.36 20.67 2.70
N ILE A 65 12.61 19.56 2.49
CA ILE A 65 11.20 19.43 2.84
C ILE A 65 10.96 19.66 4.34
N LYS A 66 11.90 19.21 5.19
CA LYS A 66 11.77 19.28 6.66
C LYS A 66 12.44 20.51 7.28
N GLY A 67 13.12 21.35 6.50
CA GLY A 67 13.85 22.53 7.00
C GLY A 67 15.01 22.16 7.92
N LEU A 68 15.75 21.08 7.60
CA LEU A 68 16.84 20.53 8.41
C LEU A 68 18.19 20.59 7.69
N ASN A 69 19.29 20.49 8.47
CA ASN A 69 20.59 20.19 7.90
C ASN A 69 20.67 18.68 7.54
N PRO A 70 21.10 18.27 6.34
CA PRO A 70 21.29 16.87 5.96
C PRO A 70 22.15 16.05 6.93
N GLU A 71 23.10 16.68 7.63
CA GLU A 71 23.94 16.03 8.65
C GLU A 71 23.15 15.56 9.89
N MET A 72 21.95 16.12 10.11
CA MET A 72 21.04 15.71 11.18
C MET A 72 20.20 14.50 10.80
N LEU A 73 20.32 13.97 9.56
CA LEU A 73 19.49 12.91 9.03
C LEU A 73 20.27 11.60 8.85
N PHE A 74 19.71 10.52 9.35
CA PHE A 74 20.05 9.16 8.98
C PHE A 74 18.88 8.57 8.20
N LEU A 75 19.17 7.85 7.09
CA LEU A 75 18.18 7.11 6.32
C LEU A 75 18.42 5.62 6.51
N GLY A 76 17.39 4.90 6.94
CA GLY A 76 17.42 3.46 7.19
C GLY A 76 16.42 2.68 6.37
N ASN A 77 16.61 1.37 6.29
CA ASN A 77 15.66 0.44 5.69
C ASN A 77 14.42 0.25 6.60
N GLY A 78 13.54 1.25 6.58
CA GLY A 78 12.52 1.49 7.60
C GLY A 78 13.10 2.14 8.86
N SER A 79 12.23 2.64 9.74
CA SER A 79 12.64 3.12 11.07
C SER A 79 13.19 1.98 11.94
N ASP A 80 12.89 0.73 11.60
CA ASP A 80 13.36 -0.47 12.30
C ASP A 80 14.89 -0.57 12.29
N GLU A 81 15.56 -0.20 11.17
CA GLU A 81 17.01 -0.15 11.12
C GLU A 81 17.57 0.91 12.08
N ALA A 82 16.94 2.07 12.18
CA ALA A 82 17.38 3.11 13.11
C ALA A 82 17.19 2.69 14.57
N ILE A 83 16.13 1.93 14.89
CA ILE A 83 15.91 1.34 16.20
C ILE A 83 17.05 0.37 16.55
N ASP A 84 17.35 -0.58 15.66
CA ASP A 84 18.42 -1.56 15.86
C ASP A 84 19.79 -0.89 16.02
N LEU A 85 20.09 0.11 15.18
CA LEU A 85 21.34 0.87 15.28
C LEU A 85 21.46 1.67 16.58
N ALA A 86 20.35 2.17 17.16
CA ALA A 86 20.39 2.81 18.45
C ALA A 86 20.87 1.82 19.55
N PHE A 87 20.38 0.59 19.55
CA PHE A 87 20.88 -0.46 20.43
C PHE A 87 22.36 -0.75 20.19
N ARG A 88 22.77 -0.93 18.95
CA ARG A 88 24.18 -1.23 18.57
C ARG A 88 25.15 -0.13 18.97
N VAL A 89 24.72 1.13 18.91
CA VAL A 89 25.57 2.28 19.27
C VAL A 89 25.69 2.45 20.78
N PHE A 90 24.60 2.33 21.51
CA PHE A 90 24.57 2.75 22.92
C PHE A 90 24.54 1.62 23.95
N CYS A 91 24.08 0.41 23.57
CA CYS A 91 23.87 -0.67 24.53
C CYS A 91 24.97 -1.73 24.45
N VAL A 92 25.59 -2.03 25.58
CA VAL A 92 26.53 -3.15 25.73
C VAL A 92 25.70 -4.45 25.93
N PRO A 93 25.85 -5.46 25.03
CA PRO A 93 25.15 -6.74 25.17
C PRO A 93 25.37 -7.41 26.53
N GLY A 94 24.35 -8.03 27.09
CA GLY A 94 24.39 -8.70 28.39
C GLY A 94 24.53 -7.79 29.61
N VAL A 95 24.70 -6.44 29.41
CA VAL A 95 24.92 -5.49 30.48
C VAL A 95 23.86 -4.38 30.50
N SER A 96 23.66 -3.73 29.36
CA SER A 96 22.77 -2.57 29.25
C SER A 96 21.30 -2.97 29.22
N ASN A 97 20.44 -2.03 29.57
CA ASN A 97 19.00 -2.19 29.42
C ASN A 97 18.35 -0.96 28.77
N ALA A 98 17.12 -1.14 28.30
CA ALA A 98 16.27 -0.10 27.77
C ALA A 98 14.91 -0.09 28.47
N VAL A 99 14.26 1.07 28.51
CA VAL A 99 12.92 1.27 29.06
C VAL A 99 11.98 1.71 27.95
N SER A 100 10.74 1.24 27.96
CA SER A 100 9.69 1.70 27.06
C SER A 100 8.34 1.73 27.75
N ILE A 101 7.45 2.59 27.27
CA ILE A 101 6.02 2.50 27.56
C ILE A 101 5.42 1.19 27.03
N ALA A 102 4.37 0.69 27.68
CA ALA A 102 3.61 -0.47 27.24
C ALA A 102 2.10 -0.26 27.50
N PRO A 103 1.21 -0.65 26.57
CA PRO A 103 1.52 -1.23 25.26
C PRO A 103 2.13 -0.22 24.29
N SER A 104 3.08 -0.67 23.46
CA SER A 104 3.70 0.14 22.41
C SER A 104 4.15 -0.72 21.22
N TYR A 105 4.97 -0.17 20.32
CA TYR A 105 5.45 -0.87 19.14
C TYR A 105 6.39 -2.02 19.49
N GLY A 106 5.99 -3.25 19.14
CA GLY A 106 6.69 -4.47 19.58
C GLY A 106 8.13 -4.63 19.09
N MET A 107 8.52 -3.92 18.02
CA MET A 107 9.89 -4.02 17.51
C MET A 107 10.95 -3.46 18.44
N TYR A 108 10.60 -2.63 19.41
CA TYR A 108 11.58 -2.17 20.41
C TYR A 108 12.09 -3.33 21.25
N GLU A 109 11.18 -4.17 21.73
CA GLU A 109 11.50 -5.39 22.49
C GLU A 109 12.27 -6.40 21.64
N VAL A 110 11.78 -6.68 20.43
CA VAL A 110 12.46 -7.59 19.49
C VAL A 110 13.88 -7.10 19.17
N ALA A 111 14.08 -5.81 18.93
CA ALA A 111 15.41 -5.25 18.71
C ALA A 111 16.31 -5.33 19.94
N ALA A 112 15.76 -5.14 21.15
CA ALA A 112 16.49 -5.34 22.39
C ALA A 112 16.96 -6.80 22.55
N GLU A 113 16.06 -7.77 22.35
CA GLU A 113 16.36 -9.19 22.39
C GLU A 113 17.44 -9.59 21.38
N MET A 114 17.33 -9.13 20.12
CA MET A 114 18.33 -9.39 19.07
C MET A 114 19.72 -8.85 19.43
N ASN A 115 19.79 -7.79 20.25
CA ASN A 115 21.03 -7.18 20.68
C ASN A 115 21.49 -7.64 22.08
N ASP A 116 20.82 -8.63 22.69
CA ASP A 116 21.09 -9.11 24.05
C ASP A 116 21.06 -7.98 25.09
N VAL A 117 20.00 -7.13 25.03
CA VAL A 117 19.79 -5.98 25.91
C VAL A 117 18.52 -6.17 26.73
N GLY A 118 18.64 -5.99 28.05
CA GLY A 118 17.47 -6.04 28.93
C GLY A 118 16.40 -5.03 28.53
N PHE A 119 15.11 -5.44 28.56
CA PHE A 119 14.00 -4.56 28.15
C PHE A 119 12.96 -4.46 29.26
N ARG A 120 12.69 -3.24 29.73
CA ARG A 120 11.76 -2.95 30.81
C ARG A 120 10.54 -2.20 30.28
N LYS A 121 9.36 -2.71 30.59
CA LYS A 121 8.07 -2.14 30.18
C LYS A 121 7.42 -1.40 31.33
N VAL A 122 7.07 -0.15 31.11
CA VAL A 122 6.28 0.67 32.04
C VAL A 122 4.87 0.79 31.49
N GLN A 123 3.90 0.26 32.21
CA GLN A 123 2.51 0.27 31.77
C GLN A 123 1.97 1.71 31.70
N LEU A 124 1.31 2.03 30.59
CA LEU A 124 0.48 3.23 30.49
C LEU A 124 -0.67 3.15 31.49
N ARG A 125 -1.19 4.30 31.93
CA ARG A 125 -2.38 4.34 32.75
C ARG A 125 -3.61 3.82 31.98
N PRO A 126 -4.74 3.53 32.64
CA PRO A 126 -5.94 3.01 31.96
C PRO A 126 -6.50 3.92 30.84
N ASP A 127 -6.21 5.21 30.88
CA ASP A 127 -6.54 6.21 29.87
C ASP A 127 -5.45 6.34 28.79
N PHE A 128 -4.45 5.45 28.81
CA PHE A 128 -3.25 5.47 27.99
C PHE A 128 -2.35 6.70 28.16
N SER A 129 -2.51 7.48 29.22
CA SER A 129 -1.54 8.51 29.57
C SER A 129 -0.24 7.90 30.08
N MET A 130 0.89 8.58 29.81
CA MET A 130 2.23 8.17 30.26
C MET A 130 2.47 8.60 31.72
N ASP A 131 3.03 7.71 32.52
CA ASP A 131 3.55 8.03 33.85
C ASP A 131 5.04 8.34 33.75
N THR A 132 5.37 9.62 33.71
CA THR A 132 6.77 10.11 33.61
C THR A 132 7.64 9.67 34.79
N GLU A 133 7.10 9.67 36.01
CA GLU A 133 7.84 9.26 37.21
C GLU A 133 8.12 7.75 37.19
N ALA A 134 7.14 6.95 36.78
CA ALA A 134 7.33 5.51 36.62
C ALA A 134 8.38 5.20 35.54
N MET A 135 8.37 5.93 34.40
CA MET A 135 9.38 5.78 33.34
C MET A 135 10.79 6.08 33.86
N LEU A 136 10.97 7.17 34.60
CA LEU A 136 12.26 7.55 35.16
C LEU A 136 12.71 6.59 36.27
N SER A 137 11.79 6.11 37.09
CA SER A 137 12.08 5.16 38.18
C SER A 137 12.42 3.75 37.66
N ALA A 138 11.97 3.38 36.47
CA ALA A 138 12.31 2.11 35.83
C ALA A 138 13.76 2.11 35.28
N ALA A 139 14.38 3.28 35.14
CA ALA A 139 15.75 3.41 34.66
C ALA A 139 16.76 3.26 35.82
N ASP A 140 17.90 2.65 35.52
CA ASP A 140 19.06 2.54 36.41
C ASP A 140 20.36 3.00 35.73
N ALA A 141 21.51 2.75 36.36
CA ALA A 141 22.82 3.15 35.83
C ALA A 141 23.19 2.49 34.50
N GLU A 142 22.62 1.32 34.20
CA GLU A 142 22.86 0.57 32.97
C GLU A 142 21.80 0.86 31.88
N THR A 143 20.80 1.68 32.20
CA THR A 143 19.77 2.06 31.20
C THR A 143 20.34 3.07 30.19
N ARG A 144 20.44 2.66 28.93
CA ARG A 144 21.01 3.49 27.86
C ARG A 144 19.96 4.13 26.96
N LEU A 145 18.84 3.44 26.75
CA LEU A 145 17.78 3.90 25.85
C LEU A 145 16.44 3.98 26.57
N MET A 146 15.64 4.96 26.18
CA MET A 146 14.24 5.07 26.57
C MET A 146 13.38 5.35 25.32
N PHE A 147 12.43 4.46 25.04
CA PHE A 147 11.56 4.55 23.86
C PHE A 147 10.20 5.14 24.23
N ILE A 148 9.78 6.14 23.44
CA ILE A 148 8.45 6.78 23.52
C ILE A 148 7.89 6.85 22.11
N CYS A 149 6.75 6.20 21.85
CA CYS A 149 6.04 6.28 20.59
C CYS A 149 4.92 7.31 20.68
N SER A 150 4.95 8.36 19.86
CA SER A 150 3.96 9.45 19.93
C SER A 150 3.71 10.07 18.56
N PRO A 151 2.55 9.83 17.91
CA PRO A 151 1.39 9.03 18.39
C PRO A 151 1.72 7.56 18.62
N ASN A 152 1.18 6.98 19.71
CA ASN A 152 1.53 5.62 20.11
C ASN A 152 0.80 4.55 19.30
N ASN A 153 1.47 3.46 19.02
CA ASN A 153 0.91 2.26 18.42
C ASN A 153 0.93 1.10 19.44
N PRO A 154 -0.23 0.57 19.88
CA PRO A 154 -1.50 0.56 19.17
C PRO A 154 -2.56 1.56 19.67
N THR A 155 -2.29 2.40 20.65
CA THR A 155 -3.32 3.18 21.36
C THR A 155 -3.78 4.42 20.61
N GLY A 156 -2.97 4.96 19.69
CA GLY A 156 -3.31 6.09 18.81
C GLY A 156 -3.04 7.47 19.42
N ASN A 157 -2.93 7.60 20.72
CA ASN A 157 -2.77 8.88 21.42
C ASN A 157 -1.35 9.45 21.34
N SER A 158 -1.25 10.77 21.44
CA SER A 158 0.02 11.50 21.59
C SER A 158 0.25 11.91 23.03
N PHE A 159 1.52 12.01 23.43
CA PHE A 159 1.91 12.49 24.77
C PHE A 159 2.19 13.99 24.76
N PRO A 160 1.95 14.70 25.89
CA PRO A 160 2.30 16.12 26.05
C PRO A 160 3.79 16.36 25.88
N VAL A 161 4.15 17.46 25.20
CA VAL A 161 5.56 17.83 24.99
C VAL A 161 6.31 18.02 26.31
N GLU A 162 5.63 18.56 27.34
CA GLU A 162 6.19 18.80 28.68
C GLU A 162 6.67 17.52 29.35
N GLN A 163 5.95 16.41 29.16
CA GLN A 163 6.34 15.08 29.66
C GLN A 163 7.59 14.56 28.98
N VAL A 164 7.67 14.70 27.64
CA VAL A 164 8.86 14.31 26.87
C VAL A 164 10.06 15.19 27.25
N GLU A 165 9.87 16.52 27.41
CA GLU A 165 10.93 17.42 27.84
C GLU A 165 11.41 17.11 29.27
N ASP A 166 10.51 16.72 30.16
CA ASP A 166 10.89 16.36 31.55
C ASP A 166 11.77 15.10 31.54
N ILE A 167 11.41 14.09 30.78
CA ILE A 167 12.26 12.90 30.59
C ILE A 167 13.61 13.28 29.98
N LEU A 168 13.66 14.10 28.93
CA LEU A 168 14.91 14.55 28.30
C LEU A 168 15.85 15.30 29.23
N LYS A 169 15.30 16.02 30.22
CA LYS A 169 16.07 16.77 31.23
C LYS A 169 16.64 15.86 32.33
N ARG A 170 15.85 14.84 32.74
CA ARG A 170 16.13 14.04 33.93
C ARG A 170 16.76 12.68 33.62
N PHE A 171 16.49 12.10 32.44
CA PHE A 171 17.05 10.82 32.04
C PHE A 171 18.53 10.97 31.63
N GLY A 172 19.36 10.12 32.18
CA GLY A 172 20.81 10.11 31.93
C GLY A 172 21.23 9.38 30.65
N GLY A 173 20.32 8.80 29.92
CA GLY A 173 20.52 8.07 28.66
C GLY A 173 20.00 8.83 27.44
N VAL A 174 19.81 8.08 26.32
CA VAL A 174 19.29 8.57 25.04
C VAL A 174 17.79 8.26 24.96
N VAL A 175 16.98 9.26 24.62
CA VAL A 175 15.56 9.10 24.36
C VAL A 175 15.33 8.91 22.86
N VAL A 176 14.65 7.84 22.49
CA VAL A 176 14.21 7.57 21.13
C VAL A 176 12.72 7.85 21.06
N LEU A 177 12.35 8.96 20.42
CA LEU A 177 10.98 9.38 20.21
C LEU A 177 10.52 8.92 18.80
N ASP A 178 9.60 7.99 18.77
CA ASP A 178 9.07 7.48 17.51
C ASP A 178 7.83 8.27 17.09
N GLU A 179 8.00 9.06 16.04
CA GLU A 179 7.00 9.90 15.41
C GLU A 179 6.49 9.33 14.08
N ALA A 180 6.44 8.01 13.90
CA ALA A 180 6.01 7.39 12.65
C ALA A 180 4.60 7.84 12.18
N TYR A 181 3.76 8.34 13.08
CA TYR A 181 2.39 8.78 12.81
C TYR A 181 2.17 10.27 12.98
N ILE A 182 3.20 11.07 13.21
CA ILE A 182 3.10 12.49 13.58
C ILE A 182 2.40 13.34 12.52
N ASP A 183 2.51 12.98 11.25
CA ASP A 183 1.88 13.71 10.15
C ASP A 183 0.33 13.70 10.22
N PHE A 184 -0.29 12.78 10.99
CA PHE A 184 -1.74 12.70 11.20
C PHE A 184 -2.21 13.40 12.47
N SER A 185 -1.28 13.87 13.30
CA SER A 185 -1.55 14.51 14.58
C SER A 185 -1.78 16.02 14.41
N VAL A 186 -2.64 16.57 15.24
CA VAL A 186 -2.76 18.02 15.39
C VAL A 186 -1.60 18.62 16.20
N ARG A 187 -0.83 17.79 16.89
CA ARG A 187 0.36 18.22 17.65
C ARG A 187 1.55 18.37 16.71
N PRO A 188 2.40 19.37 16.90
CA PRO A 188 3.60 19.53 16.10
C PRO A 188 4.63 18.44 16.42
N SER A 189 5.48 18.12 15.44
CA SER A 189 6.65 17.27 15.62
C SER A 189 7.63 17.90 16.63
N LEU A 190 8.25 17.05 17.43
CA LEU A 190 9.27 17.45 18.41
C LEU A 190 10.70 17.47 17.83
N VAL A 191 10.86 17.32 16.52
CA VAL A 191 12.15 17.48 15.81
C VAL A 191 12.90 18.77 16.21
N PRO A 192 12.25 19.95 16.38
CA PRO A 192 12.96 21.15 16.83
C PRO A 192 13.69 20.99 18.18
N LEU A 193 13.26 20.08 19.05
CA LEU A 193 13.90 19.82 20.33
C LEU A 193 15.30 19.19 20.20
N VAL A 194 15.63 18.57 19.06
CA VAL A 194 16.96 17.99 18.81
C VAL A 194 18.07 19.05 18.92
N LYS A 195 17.77 20.31 18.58
CA LYS A 195 18.73 21.44 18.74
C LYS A 195 18.99 21.81 20.20
N ARG A 196 18.10 21.41 21.12
CA ARG A 196 18.21 21.72 22.57
C ARG A 196 18.66 20.52 23.39
N PHE A 197 18.32 19.31 22.94
CA PHE A 197 18.55 18.05 23.64
C PHE A 197 19.34 17.08 22.77
N HIS A 198 20.67 17.08 22.92
CA HIS A 198 21.57 16.22 22.13
C HIS A 198 21.39 14.72 22.42
N ASN A 199 20.63 14.35 23.47
CA ASN A 199 20.25 12.98 23.80
C ASN A 199 18.89 12.58 23.23
N LEU A 200 18.37 13.29 22.24
CA LEU A 200 17.12 12.97 21.55
C LEU A 200 17.39 12.43 20.14
N ILE A 201 16.81 11.27 19.83
CA ILE A 201 16.69 10.74 18.49
C ILE A 201 15.20 10.72 18.15
N VAL A 202 14.78 11.41 17.09
CA VAL A 202 13.42 11.37 16.59
C VAL A 202 13.36 10.45 15.39
N LEU A 203 12.48 9.43 15.42
CA LEU A 203 12.23 8.54 14.31
C LEU A 203 11.01 9.00 13.51
N GLN A 204 11.12 8.98 12.20
CA GLN A 204 10.01 9.22 11.27
C GLN A 204 10.09 8.24 10.09
N THR A 205 9.08 8.20 9.23
CA THR A 205 9.04 7.24 8.12
C THR A 205 8.30 7.80 6.91
N LEU A 206 8.69 7.34 5.72
CA LEU A 206 7.92 7.56 4.50
C LEU A 206 6.80 6.51 4.31
N SER A 207 6.72 5.50 5.19
CA SER A 207 5.79 4.38 5.06
C SER A 207 4.32 4.73 5.34
N LYS A 208 4.02 5.82 6.05
CA LYS A 208 2.66 6.15 6.52
C LYS A 208 2.05 7.31 5.72
N ALA A 209 2.22 8.53 6.14
CA ALA A 209 1.63 9.70 5.50
C ALA A 209 2.08 9.91 4.04
N TRP A 210 3.29 9.50 3.71
CA TRP A 210 3.83 9.58 2.36
C TRP A 210 3.42 8.42 1.44
N GLY A 211 2.73 7.40 1.96
CA GLY A 211 2.24 6.26 1.17
C GLY A 211 3.34 5.36 0.57
N MET A 212 4.57 5.43 1.07
CA MET A 212 5.74 4.73 0.50
C MET A 212 6.17 3.51 1.31
N ALA A 213 5.22 2.76 1.90
CA ALA A 213 5.54 1.61 2.75
C ALA A 213 6.39 0.54 2.03
N GLY A 214 6.17 0.32 0.73
CA GLY A 214 6.91 -0.63 -0.09
C GLY A 214 8.39 -0.26 -0.31
N LEU A 215 8.75 1.02 -0.21
CA LEU A 215 10.14 1.47 -0.39
C LEU A 215 11.03 1.24 0.83
N ARG A 216 10.43 0.96 1.99
CA ARG A 216 11.16 0.70 3.22
C ARG A 216 12.14 1.82 3.62
N ILE A 217 11.72 3.09 3.60
CA ILE A 217 12.56 4.23 3.99
C ILE A 217 12.06 4.83 5.30
N GLY A 218 12.91 4.76 6.31
CA GLY A 218 12.75 5.40 7.61
C GLY A 218 13.84 6.44 7.88
N LEU A 219 13.55 7.32 8.82
CA LEU A 219 14.42 8.45 9.17
C LEU A 219 14.77 8.39 10.64
N ALA A 220 16.03 8.68 11.00
CA ALA A 220 16.37 9.16 12.33
C ALA A 220 16.90 10.60 12.22
N ILE A 221 16.44 11.45 13.09
CA ILE A 221 16.79 12.86 13.18
C ILE A 221 17.39 13.10 14.55
N ALA A 222 18.65 13.49 14.60
CA ALA A 222 19.39 13.68 15.87
C ALA A 222 20.51 14.71 15.70
N ASP A 223 21.27 14.93 16.77
CA ASP A 223 22.53 15.67 16.71
C ASP A 223 23.48 15.07 15.65
N PRO A 224 24.17 15.89 14.83
CA PRO A 224 25.06 15.38 13.80
C PRO A 224 26.10 14.36 14.29
N ALA A 225 26.59 14.50 15.52
CA ALA A 225 27.54 13.54 16.10
C ALA A 225 26.89 12.16 16.35
N VAL A 226 25.62 12.14 16.76
CA VAL A 226 24.85 10.89 16.91
C VAL A 226 24.58 10.25 15.54
N ILE A 227 24.19 11.05 14.55
CA ILE A 227 23.96 10.58 13.16
C ILE A 227 25.25 10.01 12.55
N ALA A 228 26.39 10.64 12.81
CA ALA A 228 27.69 10.13 12.36
C ALA A 228 27.99 8.74 12.96
N LEU A 229 27.69 8.51 14.24
CA LEU A 229 27.84 7.21 14.89
C LEU A 229 26.92 6.14 14.31
N MET A 230 25.65 6.46 14.07
CA MET A 230 24.72 5.56 13.40
C MET A 230 25.18 5.21 11.99
N SER A 231 25.66 6.22 11.23
CA SER A 231 26.18 6.05 9.88
C SER A 231 27.46 5.20 9.85
N LYS A 232 28.26 5.22 10.92
CA LYS A 232 29.48 4.43 11.07
C LYS A 232 29.20 2.94 11.27
N VAL A 233 28.06 2.60 11.90
CA VAL A 233 27.68 1.22 12.27
C VAL A 233 26.79 0.57 11.21
N LYS A 234 26.08 1.35 10.38
CA LYS A 234 25.21 0.81 9.34
C LYS A 234 25.98 0.06 8.25
N TYR A 235 25.33 -0.83 7.53
CA TYR A 235 25.88 -1.39 6.30
C TYR A 235 25.99 -0.32 5.20
N PRO A 236 27.05 -0.35 4.36
CA PRO A 236 27.31 0.72 3.38
C PRO A 236 26.12 1.02 2.47
N TYR A 237 25.55 0.03 1.84
CA TYR A 237 24.48 0.17 0.83
C TYR A 237 23.11 -0.24 1.37
N ASN A 238 22.76 0.21 2.57
CA ASN A 238 21.55 -0.19 3.28
C ASN A 238 20.24 0.15 2.54
N ILE A 239 20.21 1.19 1.71
CA ILE A 239 19.07 1.52 0.85
C ILE A 239 19.49 1.36 -0.61
N ASN A 240 18.78 0.51 -1.35
CA ASN A 240 19.07 0.21 -2.73
C ASN A 240 18.76 1.40 -3.67
N GLU A 241 19.36 1.39 -4.87
CA GLU A 241 19.26 2.45 -5.87
C GLU A 241 17.82 2.69 -6.34
N VAL A 242 17.04 1.62 -6.51
CA VAL A 242 15.64 1.69 -6.98
C VAL A 242 14.77 2.41 -5.95
N ALA A 243 14.93 2.07 -4.66
CA ALA A 243 14.22 2.74 -3.57
C ALA A 243 14.60 4.22 -3.47
N GLN A 244 15.88 4.57 -3.60
CA GLN A 244 16.33 5.97 -3.57
C GLN A 244 15.74 6.79 -4.73
N LYS A 245 15.81 6.29 -5.97
CA LYS A 245 15.27 6.97 -7.17
C LYS A 245 13.76 7.12 -7.09
N MET A 246 13.04 6.05 -6.70
CA MET A 246 11.60 6.07 -6.61
C MET A 246 11.11 7.01 -5.49
N ALA A 247 11.80 7.05 -4.36
CA ALA A 247 11.49 7.98 -3.29
C ALA A 247 11.67 9.44 -3.72
N LEU A 248 12.76 9.76 -4.41
CA LEU A 248 12.99 11.10 -4.96
C LEU A 248 11.85 11.53 -5.89
N ALA A 249 11.49 10.69 -6.88
CA ALA A 249 10.40 10.99 -7.80
C ALA A 249 9.08 11.22 -7.06
N LYS A 250 8.75 10.38 -6.08
CA LYS A 250 7.50 10.51 -5.31
C LYS A 250 7.47 11.71 -4.39
N LEU A 251 8.60 12.11 -3.82
CA LEU A 251 8.68 13.31 -2.98
C LEU A 251 8.46 14.62 -3.76
N ASP A 252 8.70 14.61 -5.08
CA ASP A 252 8.39 15.73 -5.96
C ASP A 252 6.93 15.75 -6.43
N GLU A 253 6.29 14.57 -6.56
CA GLU A 253 4.94 14.43 -7.13
C GLU A 253 3.83 14.54 -6.07
N VAL A 254 4.06 14.07 -4.85
CA VAL A 254 3.00 13.84 -3.85
C VAL A 254 2.92 14.99 -2.86
N SER A 255 1.78 15.68 -2.87
CA SER A 255 1.35 16.47 -1.70
C SER A 255 0.77 15.54 -0.65
N LYS A 256 1.58 15.13 0.35
CA LYS A 256 1.11 14.32 1.49
C LYS A 256 -0.05 14.99 2.23
N ASP A 257 -0.13 16.32 2.23
CA ASP A 257 -1.07 17.08 3.03
C ASP A 257 -2.52 16.83 2.61
N LYS A 258 -2.78 16.64 1.31
CA LYS A 258 -4.12 16.27 0.81
C LYS A 258 -4.52 14.87 1.30
N ALA A 259 -3.64 13.89 1.18
CA ALA A 259 -3.89 12.53 1.63
C ALA A 259 -4.04 12.45 3.16
N VAL A 260 -3.23 13.19 3.91
CA VAL A 260 -3.34 13.30 5.36
C VAL A 260 -4.68 13.91 5.76
N ALA A 261 -5.09 15.01 5.13
CA ALA A 261 -6.38 15.66 5.42
C ALA A 261 -7.57 14.71 5.16
N GLU A 262 -7.53 13.96 4.06
CA GLU A 262 -8.54 12.96 3.75
C GLU A 262 -8.59 11.84 4.80
N ILE A 263 -7.44 11.25 5.15
CA ILE A 263 -7.34 10.20 6.17
C ILE A 263 -7.84 10.69 7.53
N VAL A 264 -7.45 11.91 7.94
CA VAL A 264 -7.92 12.50 9.20
C VAL A 264 -9.43 12.74 9.17
N GLY A 265 -9.97 13.24 8.05
CA GLY A 265 -11.42 13.39 7.85
C GLY A 265 -12.16 12.05 7.94
N GLN A 266 -11.62 11.01 7.31
CA GLN A 266 -12.18 9.65 7.40
C GLN A 266 -12.05 9.05 8.81
N ARG A 267 -11.00 9.36 9.55
CA ARG A 267 -10.86 8.96 10.96
C ARG A 267 -12.02 9.50 11.80
N PHE A 268 -12.29 10.79 11.74
CA PHE A 268 -13.41 11.40 12.45
C PHE A 268 -14.77 10.82 12.03
N ARG A 269 -14.93 10.53 10.72
CA ARG A 269 -16.13 9.88 10.23
C ARG A 269 -16.28 8.48 10.83
N LEU A 270 -15.22 7.66 10.80
CA LEU A 270 -15.23 6.32 11.40
C LEU A 270 -15.55 6.34 12.89
N GLU A 271 -14.93 7.24 13.66
CA GLU A 271 -15.24 7.41 15.09
C GLU A 271 -16.73 7.65 15.30
N LYS A 272 -17.32 8.55 14.53
CA LYS A 272 -18.75 8.92 14.62
C LYS A 272 -19.68 7.75 14.27
N GLU A 273 -19.34 6.97 13.26
CA GLU A 273 -20.18 5.84 12.82
C GLU A 273 -19.99 4.62 13.72
N LEU A 274 -18.77 4.30 14.15
CA LEU A 274 -18.49 3.17 15.05
C LEU A 274 -19.18 3.30 16.43
N VAL A 275 -19.35 4.51 16.95
CA VAL A 275 -20.11 4.74 18.21
C VAL A 275 -21.55 4.24 18.10
N LYS A 276 -22.13 4.20 16.90
CA LYS A 276 -23.50 3.72 16.68
C LYS A 276 -23.61 2.19 16.68
N CYS A 277 -22.48 1.47 16.50
CA CYS A 277 -22.47 0.01 16.46
C CYS A 277 -22.66 -0.56 17.88
N PRO A 278 -23.68 -1.41 18.13
CA PRO A 278 -23.99 -1.92 19.48
C PRO A 278 -22.86 -2.74 20.11
N GLU A 279 -22.06 -3.41 19.30
CA GLU A 279 -20.92 -4.25 19.74
C GLU A 279 -19.70 -3.42 20.18
N VAL A 280 -19.64 -2.13 19.82
CA VAL A 280 -18.55 -1.22 20.19
C VAL A 280 -18.76 -0.72 21.61
N LYS A 281 -17.83 -1.01 22.51
CA LYS A 281 -17.85 -0.61 23.91
C LYS A 281 -17.00 0.62 24.22
N GLY A 282 -16.11 0.98 23.31
CA GLY A 282 -15.30 2.18 23.45
C GLY A 282 -14.40 2.41 22.25
N ILE A 283 -14.14 3.65 21.96
CA ILE A 283 -13.19 4.09 20.94
C ILE A 283 -12.20 5.00 21.64
N TYR A 284 -10.92 4.71 21.50
CA TYR A 284 -9.89 5.53 22.09
C TYR A 284 -9.49 6.66 21.14
N SER A 285 -9.29 7.85 21.69
CA SER A 285 -8.85 9.02 20.91
C SER A 285 -7.55 8.73 20.18
N SER A 286 -7.48 9.12 18.91
CA SER A 286 -6.32 8.84 18.07
C SER A 286 -5.83 10.09 17.33
N ASP A 287 -4.51 10.25 17.35
CA ASP A 287 -3.72 11.19 16.54
C ASP A 287 -3.01 10.47 15.37
N ALA A 288 -3.29 9.18 15.16
CA ALA A 288 -2.68 8.34 14.12
C ALA A 288 -3.65 8.12 12.93
N ASN A 289 -3.24 7.30 11.97
CA ASN A 289 -4.09 6.85 10.85
C ASN A 289 -4.84 5.55 11.16
N PHE A 290 -5.15 5.28 12.39
CA PHE A 290 -5.92 4.12 12.86
C PHE A 290 -6.67 4.46 14.14
N LEU A 291 -7.64 3.62 14.49
CA LEU A 291 -8.40 3.67 15.73
C LEU A 291 -8.15 2.39 16.54
N LEU A 292 -8.07 2.52 17.86
CA LEU A 292 -8.18 1.40 18.77
C LEU A 292 -9.62 1.34 19.28
N VAL A 293 -10.33 0.25 18.97
CA VAL A 293 -11.75 0.08 19.24
C VAL A 293 -11.95 -1.14 20.12
N ARG A 294 -12.68 -0.97 21.24
CA ARG A 294 -13.03 -2.07 22.15
C ARG A 294 -14.38 -2.66 21.77
N PHE A 295 -14.44 -3.98 21.68
CA PHE A 295 -15.64 -4.77 21.40
C PHE A 295 -15.97 -5.72 22.55
N ASP A 296 -17.24 -6.16 22.63
CA ASP A 296 -17.67 -7.21 23.58
C ASP A 296 -17.01 -8.55 23.24
N ALA A 297 -17.10 -8.95 21.98
CA ALA A 297 -16.60 -10.22 21.45
C ALA A 297 -15.57 -9.95 20.32
N PRO A 298 -14.33 -9.47 20.63
CA PRO A 298 -13.38 -9.01 19.62
C PRO A 298 -12.93 -10.11 18.65
N ASP A 299 -12.85 -11.35 19.10
CA ASP A 299 -12.44 -12.48 18.26
C ASP A 299 -13.55 -12.83 17.23
N GLU A 300 -14.83 -12.81 17.65
CA GLU A 300 -15.97 -13.03 16.73
C GLU A 300 -16.08 -11.90 15.70
N VAL A 301 -15.89 -10.64 16.13
CA VAL A 301 -15.87 -9.48 15.23
C VAL A 301 -14.70 -9.60 14.26
N TYR A 302 -13.51 -10.00 14.73
CA TYR A 302 -12.35 -10.21 13.88
C TYR A 302 -12.59 -11.27 12.81
N GLU A 303 -13.13 -12.44 13.18
CA GLU A 303 -13.43 -13.53 12.24
C GLU A 303 -14.52 -13.13 11.23
N ARG A 304 -15.55 -12.40 11.67
CA ARG A 304 -16.59 -11.86 10.78
C ARG A 304 -16.01 -10.88 9.76
N LEU A 305 -15.15 -9.95 10.19
CA LEU A 305 -14.47 -9.03 9.30
C LEU A 305 -13.57 -9.77 8.30
N LEU A 306 -12.82 -10.77 8.78
CA LEU A 306 -11.93 -11.59 7.94
C LEU A 306 -12.75 -12.37 6.90
N ALA A 307 -13.86 -13.00 7.30
CA ALA A 307 -14.78 -13.70 6.39
C ALA A 307 -15.40 -12.74 5.35
N GLY A 308 -15.64 -11.48 5.75
CA GLY A 308 -16.11 -10.42 4.86
C GLY A 308 -14.98 -9.79 4.00
N GLY A 309 -13.75 -10.34 4.04
CA GLY A 309 -12.60 -9.85 3.27
C GLY A 309 -12.01 -8.54 3.79
N VAL A 310 -12.20 -8.22 5.08
CA VAL A 310 -11.59 -7.07 5.76
C VAL A 310 -10.66 -7.57 6.84
N ILE A 311 -9.36 -7.25 6.70
CA ILE A 311 -8.36 -7.60 7.71
C ILE A 311 -8.06 -6.39 8.61
N VAL A 312 -8.15 -6.60 9.92
CA VAL A 312 -7.77 -5.62 10.96
C VAL A 312 -6.72 -6.25 11.88
N ARG A 313 -6.23 -5.51 12.86
CA ARG A 313 -5.25 -6.07 13.80
C ARG A 313 -5.89 -6.37 15.15
N ASN A 314 -6.06 -7.65 15.48
CA ASN A 314 -6.50 -8.06 16.81
C ASN A 314 -5.42 -7.73 17.86
N ARG A 315 -5.81 -6.97 18.90
CA ARG A 315 -4.98 -6.56 20.02
C ARG A 315 -5.53 -7.04 21.37
N SER A 316 -6.58 -7.85 21.36
CA SER A 316 -7.26 -8.31 22.57
C SER A 316 -6.37 -9.07 23.56
N LYS A 317 -5.25 -9.64 23.09
CA LYS A 317 -4.26 -10.35 23.94
C LYS A 317 -3.10 -9.46 24.42
N VAL A 318 -3.10 -8.17 24.03
CA VAL A 318 -2.05 -7.23 24.44
C VAL A 318 -2.47 -6.60 25.78
N PRO A 319 -1.63 -6.67 26.84
CA PRO A 319 -1.94 -6.09 28.15
C PRO A 319 -2.31 -4.60 28.02
N GLY A 320 -3.46 -4.21 28.60
CA GLY A 320 -4.04 -2.87 28.50
C GLY A 320 -4.91 -2.62 27.25
N CYS A 321 -4.92 -3.55 26.30
CA CYS A 321 -5.75 -3.48 25.09
C CYS A 321 -6.77 -4.64 25.02
N GLU A 322 -7.14 -5.21 26.17
CA GLU A 322 -8.10 -6.32 26.24
C GLU A 322 -9.42 -5.93 25.57
N GLY A 323 -9.90 -6.81 24.73
CA GLY A 323 -11.14 -6.57 23.97
C GLY A 323 -10.96 -5.64 22.75
N CYS A 324 -9.74 -5.25 22.37
CA CYS A 324 -9.53 -4.24 21.35
C CYS A 324 -9.10 -4.81 19.99
N LEU A 325 -9.65 -4.23 18.93
CA LEU A 325 -9.14 -4.32 17.57
C LEU A 325 -8.53 -2.96 17.18
N ARG A 326 -7.36 -2.98 16.51
CA ARG A 326 -6.80 -1.79 15.87
C ARG A 326 -7.23 -1.77 14.40
N ILE A 327 -7.94 -0.74 14.02
CA ILE A 327 -8.54 -0.55 12.69
C ILE A 327 -7.80 0.58 11.99
N THR A 328 -7.14 0.30 10.88
CA THR A 328 -6.52 1.34 10.04
C THR A 328 -7.61 2.11 9.29
N VAL A 329 -7.47 3.42 9.20
CA VAL A 329 -8.38 4.27 8.42
C VAL A 329 -8.09 4.05 6.94
N GLY A 330 -9.08 3.54 6.22
CA GLY A 330 -9.04 3.30 4.78
C GLY A 330 -9.62 4.45 3.96
N THR A 331 -9.76 4.21 2.67
CA THR A 331 -10.55 5.06 1.75
C THR A 331 -12.01 5.08 2.17
N PRO A 332 -12.84 6.04 1.68
CA PRO A 332 -14.28 6.03 1.96
C PRO A 332 -14.95 4.69 1.69
N ALA A 333 -14.64 4.05 0.56
CA ALA A 333 -15.23 2.75 0.17
C ALA A 333 -14.81 1.60 1.11
N GLU A 334 -13.53 1.55 1.51
CA GLU A 334 -13.04 0.55 2.47
C GLU A 334 -13.66 0.73 3.86
N ASN A 335 -13.80 1.98 4.30
CA ASN A 335 -14.45 2.32 5.57
C ASN A 335 -15.95 1.96 5.54
N ASP A 336 -16.64 2.20 4.41
CA ASP A 336 -18.04 1.80 4.24
C ASP A 336 -18.23 0.28 4.28
N ARG A 337 -17.29 -0.47 3.67
CA ARG A 337 -17.29 -1.94 3.74
C ARG A 337 -17.11 -2.42 5.17
N LEU A 338 -16.16 -1.84 5.92
CA LEU A 338 -15.96 -2.15 7.34
C LEU A 338 -17.25 -1.91 8.14
N LEU A 339 -17.85 -0.72 7.99
CA LEU A 339 -19.06 -0.35 8.74
C LEU A 339 -20.24 -1.26 8.43
N ARG A 340 -20.45 -1.63 7.16
CA ARG A 340 -21.48 -2.61 6.79
C ARG A 340 -21.30 -3.96 7.48
N LEU A 341 -20.07 -4.45 7.61
CA LEU A 341 -19.78 -5.72 8.29
C LEU A 341 -19.93 -5.66 9.82
N LEU A 342 -19.86 -4.45 10.39
CA LEU A 342 -20.06 -4.21 11.83
C LEU A 342 -21.51 -3.89 12.19
N ASP A 343 -22.35 -3.56 11.22
CA ASP A 343 -23.77 -3.29 11.45
C ASP A 343 -24.55 -4.59 11.54
N SER A 344 -24.67 -5.13 12.75
CA SER A 344 -25.44 -6.34 13.02
C SER A 344 -26.96 -6.14 12.91
N SER A 345 -27.47 -4.90 12.77
CA SER A 345 -28.87 -4.62 12.50
C SER A 345 -29.24 -4.85 11.04
N VAL A 346 -28.27 -4.86 10.15
CA VAL A 346 -28.39 -5.35 8.79
C VAL A 346 -28.07 -6.85 8.79
N VAL A 347 -28.98 -7.66 9.30
CA VAL A 347 -29.06 -9.07 8.94
C VAL A 347 -29.64 -9.13 7.53
N GLU A 348 -28.90 -8.60 6.57
CA GLU A 348 -28.98 -9.13 5.23
C GLU A 348 -28.20 -10.45 5.25
N PRO A 349 -28.77 -11.53 4.71
CA PRO A 349 -27.97 -12.73 4.49
C PRO A 349 -26.72 -12.34 3.73
N VAL A 350 -25.58 -12.87 4.13
CA VAL A 350 -24.24 -12.62 3.54
C VAL A 350 -24.16 -13.04 2.05
N GLU A 351 -25.28 -13.19 1.37
CA GLU A 351 -25.42 -13.68 -0.01
C GLU A 351 -25.67 -12.60 -1.07
N ALA A 352 -25.88 -11.32 -0.69
CA ALA A 352 -26.46 -10.39 -1.68
C ALA A 352 -25.47 -9.65 -2.60
N HIS A 353 -24.15 -9.56 -2.35
CA HIS A 353 -23.17 -8.99 -3.32
C HIS A 353 -21.77 -9.53 -3.03
N ARG A 354 -21.47 -10.77 -3.39
CA ARG A 354 -20.10 -11.29 -3.38
C ARG A 354 -19.53 -11.29 -4.79
N THR A 355 -18.59 -10.37 -5.05
CA THR A 355 -17.58 -10.63 -6.07
C THR A 355 -16.42 -11.34 -5.36
N CYS A 356 -16.24 -12.61 -5.62
CA CYS A 356 -15.07 -13.37 -5.17
C CYS A 356 -14.07 -13.44 -6.32
N LEU A 357 -12.88 -12.89 -6.13
CA LEU A 357 -11.76 -13.05 -7.05
C LEU A 357 -10.85 -14.16 -6.53
N GLU A 358 -10.61 -15.17 -7.35
CA GLU A 358 -9.65 -16.23 -7.12
C GLU A 358 -8.54 -16.11 -8.17
N VAL A 359 -7.27 -15.98 -7.74
CA VAL A 359 -6.11 -15.96 -8.63
C VAL A 359 -5.62 -17.39 -8.79
N LEU A 360 -5.83 -17.99 -9.96
CA LEU A 360 -5.48 -19.36 -10.29
C LEU A 360 -4.06 -19.49 -10.86
N GLY A 361 -3.51 -18.39 -11.39
CA GLY A 361 -2.19 -18.32 -12.00
C GLY A 361 -1.74 -16.88 -12.22
N GLU A 362 -0.59 -16.67 -12.85
CA GLU A 362 0.00 -15.32 -13.02
C GLU A 362 -0.93 -14.36 -13.78
N ARG A 363 -1.68 -14.88 -14.77
CA ARG A 363 -2.67 -14.12 -15.56
C ARG A 363 -3.93 -14.95 -15.78
N HIS A 364 -4.24 -15.82 -14.83
CA HIS A 364 -5.37 -16.72 -14.80
C HIS A 364 -6.20 -16.44 -13.56
N VAL A 365 -7.43 -16.02 -13.71
CA VAL A 365 -8.35 -15.62 -12.65
C VAL A 365 -9.72 -16.21 -12.81
N ARG A 366 -10.41 -16.41 -11.70
CA ARG A 366 -11.84 -16.70 -11.64
C ARG A 366 -12.53 -15.62 -10.82
N ILE A 367 -13.65 -15.13 -11.33
CA ILE A 367 -14.52 -14.20 -10.61
C ILE A 367 -15.91 -14.80 -10.49
N VAL A 368 -16.46 -14.77 -9.29
CA VAL A 368 -17.86 -15.10 -9.04
C VAL A 368 -18.53 -13.86 -8.44
N ARG A 369 -19.55 -13.35 -9.14
CA ARG A 369 -20.36 -12.22 -8.70
C ARG A 369 -21.80 -12.66 -8.53
N ASN A 370 -22.35 -12.47 -7.34
CA ASN A 370 -23.74 -12.73 -7.05
C ASN A 370 -24.42 -11.43 -6.64
N THR A 371 -25.53 -11.12 -7.28
CA THR A 371 -26.43 -10.02 -6.93
C THR A 371 -27.81 -10.57 -6.58
N LYS A 372 -28.81 -9.72 -6.31
CA LYS A 372 -30.19 -10.17 -6.14
C LYS A 372 -30.84 -10.60 -7.46
N GLU A 373 -30.28 -10.17 -8.56
CA GLU A 373 -30.83 -10.28 -9.92
C GLU A 373 -30.06 -11.29 -10.76
N THR A 374 -28.75 -11.44 -10.50
CA THR A 374 -27.85 -12.28 -11.30
C THR A 374 -26.87 -13.07 -10.44
N SER A 375 -26.40 -14.19 -10.99
CA SER A 375 -25.25 -14.96 -10.50
C SER A 375 -24.33 -15.23 -11.69
N VAL A 376 -23.12 -14.65 -11.69
CA VAL A 376 -22.15 -14.77 -12.77
C VAL A 376 -20.88 -15.39 -12.23
N SER A 377 -20.45 -16.50 -12.84
CA SER A 377 -19.12 -17.12 -12.64
C SER A 377 -18.35 -17.06 -13.94
N LEU A 378 -17.18 -16.43 -13.90
CA LEU A 378 -16.32 -16.24 -15.05
C LEU A 378 -14.88 -16.65 -14.71
N GLU A 379 -14.26 -17.41 -15.62
CA GLU A 379 -12.84 -17.78 -15.57
C GLU A 379 -12.15 -17.29 -16.84
N LEU A 380 -11.04 -16.56 -16.67
CA LEU A 380 -10.26 -15.96 -17.75
C LEU A 380 -8.78 -16.30 -17.57
N ASP A 381 -8.15 -16.86 -18.61
CA ASP A 381 -6.71 -17.03 -18.73
C ASP A 381 -6.20 -16.32 -20.00
N LEU A 382 -5.30 -15.37 -19.84
CA LEU A 382 -4.77 -14.55 -20.93
C LEU A 382 -3.62 -15.20 -21.71
N ASP A 383 -3.04 -16.30 -21.20
CA ASP A 383 -1.81 -16.90 -21.75
C ASP A 383 -1.97 -18.35 -22.22
N THR A 384 -3.12 -18.98 -21.96
CA THR A 384 -3.31 -20.39 -22.32
C THR A 384 -3.56 -20.61 -23.80
N VAL A 385 -3.08 -21.76 -24.31
CA VAL A 385 -3.43 -22.28 -25.65
C VAL A 385 -4.57 -23.29 -25.60
N ASP A 386 -4.90 -23.82 -24.43
CA ASP A 386 -6.01 -24.77 -24.23
C ASP A 386 -7.31 -24.00 -24.03
N LYS A 387 -8.20 -24.03 -25.01
CA LYS A 387 -9.49 -23.36 -24.93
C LYS A 387 -10.41 -24.09 -23.94
N ILE A 388 -10.60 -23.53 -22.76
CA ILE A 388 -11.71 -23.92 -21.89
C ILE A 388 -12.94 -23.19 -22.43
N ALA A 389 -13.82 -23.89 -23.12
CA ALA A 389 -15.03 -23.30 -23.66
C ALA A 389 -16.25 -23.80 -22.87
N GLY A 390 -16.94 -22.88 -22.28
CA GLY A 390 -18.24 -23.09 -21.65
C GLY A 390 -18.86 -21.73 -21.38
N ILE A 391 -19.59 -21.18 -22.38
CA ILE A 391 -20.31 -19.92 -22.25
C ILE A 391 -21.80 -20.23 -22.23
N SER A 392 -22.47 -19.82 -21.16
CA SER A 392 -23.90 -20.00 -20.96
C SER A 392 -24.43 -18.84 -20.11
N THR A 393 -25.19 -17.96 -20.74
CA THR A 393 -25.86 -16.82 -20.09
C THR A 393 -27.38 -16.93 -20.08
N GLY A 394 -27.92 -17.95 -20.75
CA GLY A 394 -29.35 -18.09 -21.01
C GLY A 394 -29.85 -17.26 -22.20
N LEU A 395 -28.96 -16.56 -22.90
CA LEU A 395 -29.23 -15.77 -24.10
C LEU A 395 -28.39 -16.33 -25.26
N PRO A 396 -28.96 -17.23 -26.11
CA PRO A 396 -28.20 -17.95 -27.12
C PRO A 396 -27.45 -17.07 -28.13
N PHE A 397 -28.00 -15.93 -28.51
CA PHE A 397 -27.29 -15.01 -29.41
C PHE A 397 -26.14 -14.31 -28.69
N PHE A 398 -26.35 -13.93 -27.43
CA PHE A 398 -25.29 -13.33 -26.62
C PHE A 398 -24.15 -14.33 -26.35
N ASP A 399 -24.48 -15.58 -26.04
CA ASP A 399 -23.49 -16.66 -25.91
C ASP A 399 -22.63 -16.79 -27.18
N HIS A 400 -23.25 -16.79 -28.35
CA HIS A 400 -22.54 -16.81 -29.62
C HIS A 400 -21.63 -15.59 -29.83
N MET A 401 -22.06 -14.41 -29.40
CA MET A 401 -21.21 -13.20 -29.45
C MET A 401 -20.03 -13.29 -28.50
N LEU A 402 -20.22 -13.75 -27.27
CA LEU A 402 -19.16 -13.93 -26.29
C LEU A 402 -18.12 -14.99 -26.73
N GLU A 403 -18.54 -16.05 -27.44
CA GLU A 403 -17.64 -17.06 -28.00
C GLU A 403 -16.63 -16.47 -29.01
N GLN A 404 -16.92 -15.32 -29.61
CA GLN A 404 -15.95 -14.64 -30.46
C GLN A 404 -14.69 -14.23 -29.70
N ILE A 405 -14.80 -13.96 -28.38
CA ILE A 405 -13.67 -13.51 -27.52
C ILE A 405 -12.60 -14.61 -27.44
N PRO A 406 -12.86 -15.84 -26.96
CA PRO A 406 -11.83 -16.88 -26.92
C PRO A 406 -11.44 -17.35 -28.30
N ASN A 407 -12.36 -17.36 -29.29
CA ASN A 407 -12.08 -17.84 -30.64
C ASN A 407 -11.09 -16.93 -31.40
N HIS A 408 -11.15 -15.63 -31.20
CA HIS A 408 -10.32 -14.64 -31.89
C HIS A 408 -9.31 -13.93 -31.00
N GLY A 409 -9.55 -13.91 -29.68
CA GLY A 409 -8.71 -13.22 -28.67
C GLY A 409 -7.47 -13.97 -28.24
N GLY A 410 -7.36 -15.27 -28.54
CA GLY A 410 -6.24 -16.10 -28.08
C GLY A 410 -6.14 -16.18 -26.56
N VAL A 411 -7.27 -16.15 -25.88
CA VAL A 411 -7.46 -16.30 -24.44
C VAL A 411 -8.38 -17.48 -24.17
N SER A 412 -8.35 -18.04 -22.96
CA SER A 412 -9.36 -18.96 -22.48
C SER A 412 -10.42 -18.21 -21.69
N LEU A 413 -11.69 -18.45 -21.98
CA LEU A 413 -12.82 -17.79 -21.33
C LEU A 413 -13.95 -18.79 -21.11
N SER A 414 -14.38 -18.89 -19.85
CA SER A 414 -15.60 -19.64 -19.45
C SER A 414 -16.52 -18.69 -18.69
N ILE A 415 -17.81 -18.72 -19.03
CA ILE A 415 -18.85 -17.89 -18.41
C ILE A 415 -20.08 -18.75 -18.11
N ASN A 416 -20.53 -18.72 -16.89
CA ASN A 416 -21.83 -19.25 -16.50
C ASN A 416 -22.60 -18.14 -15.76
N ALA A 417 -23.66 -17.66 -16.37
CA ALA A 417 -24.51 -16.62 -15.80
C ALA A 417 -25.96 -17.11 -15.69
N GLN A 418 -26.59 -16.77 -14.58
CA GLN A 418 -28.01 -16.94 -14.34
C GLN A 418 -28.56 -15.60 -13.87
N GLY A 419 -29.51 -15.05 -14.59
CA GLY A 419 -30.17 -13.79 -14.27
C GLY A 419 -31.70 -13.92 -14.30
N ASP A 420 -32.34 -12.83 -13.95
CA ASP A 420 -33.78 -12.68 -13.91
C ASP A 420 -34.39 -12.39 -15.31
N LEU A 421 -34.02 -13.24 -16.29
CA LEU A 421 -34.47 -13.12 -17.71
C LEU A 421 -35.99 -13.05 -17.89
N GLN A 422 -36.78 -13.41 -16.88
CA GLN A 422 -38.23 -13.21 -16.86
C GLN A 422 -38.61 -11.72 -16.71
N VAL A 423 -37.67 -10.86 -16.26
CA VAL A 423 -37.86 -9.40 -16.20
C VAL A 423 -37.41 -8.81 -17.53
N ASP A 424 -36.09 -8.89 -17.81
CA ASP A 424 -35.48 -8.63 -19.10
C ASP A 424 -34.05 -9.18 -19.12
N GLU A 425 -33.30 -8.94 -20.21
CA GLU A 425 -31.90 -9.36 -20.39
C GLU A 425 -30.88 -8.37 -19.83
N HIS A 426 -31.31 -7.16 -19.41
CA HIS A 426 -30.43 -6.04 -19.06
C HIS A 426 -29.43 -6.41 -17.98
N HIS A 427 -29.91 -6.87 -16.81
CA HIS A 427 -29.08 -7.19 -15.66
C HIS A 427 -28.03 -8.27 -15.97
N THR A 428 -28.43 -9.30 -16.75
CA THR A 428 -27.54 -10.39 -17.14
C THR A 428 -26.41 -9.89 -18.04
N ILE A 429 -26.73 -9.08 -19.05
CA ILE A 429 -25.74 -8.55 -20.02
C ILE A 429 -24.80 -7.57 -19.33
N GLU A 430 -25.33 -6.68 -18.49
CA GLU A 430 -24.53 -5.71 -17.73
C GLU A 430 -23.55 -6.39 -16.78
N ASP A 431 -24.02 -7.31 -15.94
CA ASP A 431 -23.19 -7.99 -14.94
C ASP A 431 -22.14 -8.91 -15.58
N VAL A 432 -22.44 -9.56 -16.69
CA VAL A 432 -21.44 -10.30 -17.48
C VAL A 432 -20.35 -9.33 -18.00
N GLY A 433 -20.73 -8.15 -18.49
CA GLY A 433 -19.79 -7.11 -18.94
C GLY A 433 -18.89 -6.62 -17.80
N ILE A 434 -19.47 -6.32 -16.63
CA ILE A 434 -18.71 -5.89 -15.44
C ILE A 434 -17.70 -6.96 -15.04
N VAL A 435 -18.15 -8.22 -14.89
CA VAL A 435 -17.29 -9.34 -14.45
C VAL A 435 -16.19 -9.64 -15.45
N LEU A 436 -16.45 -9.56 -16.76
CA LEU A 436 -15.44 -9.72 -17.79
C LEU A 436 -14.38 -8.60 -17.72
N GLY A 437 -14.80 -7.36 -17.52
CA GLY A 437 -13.90 -6.23 -17.35
C GLY A 437 -13.03 -6.37 -16.10
N GLU A 438 -13.62 -6.70 -14.97
CA GLU A 438 -12.90 -6.94 -13.70
C GLU A 438 -11.91 -8.12 -13.83
N ALA A 439 -12.26 -9.17 -14.54
CA ALA A 439 -11.37 -10.30 -14.80
C ALA A 439 -10.16 -9.89 -15.65
N ILE A 440 -10.36 -9.06 -16.67
CA ILE A 440 -9.27 -8.52 -17.49
C ILE A 440 -8.33 -7.64 -16.61
N ASP A 441 -8.86 -6.71 -15.84
CA ASP A 441 -8.04 -5.84 -14.95
C ASP A 441 -7.26 -6.67 -13.93
N ALA A 442 -7.90 -7.65 -13.30
CA ALA A 442 -7.27 -8.54 -12.32
C ALA A 442 -6.17 -9.42 -12.93
N ALA A 443 -6.41 -10.00 -14.14
CA ALA A 443 -5.43 -10.81 -14.83
C ALA A 443 -4.24 -9.99 -15.36
N LEU A 444 -4.43 -8.72 -15.70
CA LEU A 444 -3.36 -7.80 -16.09
C LEU A 444 -2.53 -7.30 -14.91
N GLY A 445 -3.07 -7.27 -13.72
CA GLY A 445 -2.38 -6.86 -12.49
C GLY A 445 -1.73 -5.48 -12.63
N GLN A 446 -0.41 -5.43 -12.47
CA GLN A 446 0.36 -4.17 -12.58
C GLN A 446 0.57 -3.69 -14.03
N LYS A 447 0.04 -4.41 -15.02
CA LYS A 447 0.14 -4.07 -16.46
C LYS A 447 1.59 -3.96 -16.97
N LEU A 448 2.52 -4.68 -16.32
CA LEU A 448 3.92 -4.73 -16.74
C LEU A 448 4.11 -5.66 -17.94
N GLY A 449 4.95 -5.26 -18.88
CA GLY A 449 5.34 -6.09 -20.03
C GLY A 449 4.23 -6.39 -21.01
N ILE A 450 3.15 -5.61 -21.09
CA ILE A 450 2.07 -5.76 -22.08
C ILE A 450 2.25 -4.77 -23.23
N ALA A 451 1.64 -5.09 -24.40
CA ALA A 451 1.66 -4.19 -25.54
C ALA A 451 0.73 -2.98 -25.39
N ARG A 452 -0.26 -3.05 -24.47
CA ARG A 452 -1.18 -1.99 -24.05
C ARG A 452 -2.25 -1.59 -25.06
N TYR A 453 -1.98 -1.62 -26.38
CA TYR A 453 -2.86 -1.08 -27.42
C TYR A 453 -3.31 -2.16 -28.42
N GLY A 454 -4.49 -1.96 -29.03
CA GLY A 454 -5.00 -2.86 -30.08
C GLY A 454 -6.14 -2.25 -30.93
N PHE A 455 -6.41 -2.82 -32.13
CA PHE A 455 -7.35 -2.27 -33.12
C PHE A 455 -7.84 -3.29 -34.21
N VAL A 456 -8.62 -2.97 -35.09
CA VAL A 456 -9.47 -3.10 -36.29
C VAL A 456 -9.52 -4.37 -37.17
N LEU A 457 -10.77 -4.68 -37.73
CA LEU A 457 -10.93 -5.64 -38.84
C LEU A 457 -12.26 -5.48 -39.63
N PRO A 458 -12.33 -5.88 -40.95
CA PRO A 458 -13.57 -6.04 -41.75
C PRO A 458 -14.21 -7.42 -41.56
N MET A 459 -15.52 -7.52 -41.77
CA MET A 459 -16.28 -8.76 -41.80
C MET A 459 -17.43 -8.68 -42.82
N ASP A 460 -17.29 -9.39 -43.93
CA ASP A 460 -18.24 -9.42 -45.07
C ASP A 460 -18.66 -7.99 -45.50
N ASP A 461 -19.93 -7.64 -45.32
CA ASP A 461 -20.50 -6.33 -45.63
C ASP A 461 -20.34 -5.29 -44.52
N CYS A 462 -19.63 -5.64 -43.44
CA CYS A 462 -19.48 -4.80 -42.25
C CYS A 462 -18.00 -4.54 -41.90
N ASP A 463 -17.76 -3.33 -41.43
CA ASP A 463 -16.46 -2.94 -40.87
C ASP A 463 -16.61 -2.61 -39.37
N ALA A 464 -15.66 -3.08 -38.56
CA ALA A 464 -15.61 -2.70 -37.16
C ALA A 464 -14.19 -2.25 -36.73
N ALA A 465 -14.13 -1.18 -35.99
CA ALA A 465 -12.92 -0.66 -35.39
C ALA A 465 -13.06 -0.61 -33.87
N VAL A 466 -12.15 -1.27 -33.19
CA VAL A 466 -12.05 -1.21 -31.70
C VAL A 466 -10.68 -0.71 -31.32
N LEU A 467 -10.64 0.47 -30.70
CA LEU A 467 -9.43 1.04 -30.14
C LEU A 467 -9.45 0.83 -28.63
N MET A 468 -8.38 0.23 -28.11
CA MET A 468 -8.26 -0.14 -26.71
C MET A 468 -6.96 0.40 -26.12
N ASP A 469 -7.01 0.96 -24.90
CA ASP A 469 -5.83 1.39 -24.14
C ASP A 469 -6.02 1.11 -22.66
N PHE A 470 -5.20 0.23 -22.09
CA PHE A 470 -5.17 -0.10 -20.67
C PHE A 470 -4.44 0.99 -19.83
N GLY A 471 -4.74 2.26 -20.08
CA GLY A 471 -4.16 3.41 -19.42
C GLY A 471 -4.68 3.72 -18.01
N GLY A 472 -5.51 2.85 -17.43
CA GLY A 472 -6.05 3.01 -16.07
C GLY A 472 -7.14 4.09 -15.92
N ARG A 473 -7.51 4.78 -17.00
CA ARG A 473 -8.60 5.78 -17.04
C ARG A 473 -9.72 5.29 -17.92
N ILE A 474 -10.95 5.46 -17.45
CA ILE A 474 -12.15 5.03 -18.17
C ILE A 474 -12.54 6.13 -19.17
N ASP A 475 -12.60 5.78 -20.46
CA ASP A 475 -13.21 6.61 -21.51
C ASP A 475 -13.86 5.69 -22.53
N PHE A 476 -15.18 5.79 -22.68
CA PHE A 476 -15.97 4.96 -23.57
C PHE A 476 -16.57 5.78 -24.70
N LYS A 477 -16.42 5.31 -25.94
CA LYS A 477 -17.06 5.89 -27.10
C LYS A 477 -17.69 4.82 -27.96
N TRP A 478 -18.93 5.04 -28.33
CA TRP A 478 -19.71 4.15 -29.16
C TRP A 478 -20.21 4.91 -30.39
N ASN A 479 -19.89 4.39 -31.58
CA ASN A 479 -20.32 4.93 -32.84
C ASN A 479 -20.68 3.78 -33.79
N ALA A 480 -21.76 3.07 -33.45
CA ALA A 480 -22.34 1.99 -34.22
C ALA A 480 -23.86 2.08 -34.13
N GLU A 481 -24.51 2.40 -35.25
CA GLU A 481 -25.96 2.48 -35.32
C GLU A 481 -26.56 1.15 -35.74
N PHE A 482 -27.59 0.72 -35.01
CA PHE A 482 -28.41 -0.43 -35.33
C PHE A 482 -29.82 0.05 -35.67
N LYS A 483 -30.36 -0.45 -36.82
CA LYS A 483 -31.69 -0.08 -37.30
C LYS A 483 -32.80 -0.96 -36.72
N ARG A 484 -32.44 -2.17 -36.28
CA ARG A 484 -33.36 -3.12 -35.65
C ARG A 484 -33.34 -2.92 -34.15
N GLU A 485 -34.49 -3.10 -33.51
CA GLU A 485 -34.56 -3.06 -32.04
C GLU A 485 -33.84 -4.24 -31.41
N ARG A 486 -33.79 -5.40 -32.08
CA ARG A 486 -33.14 -6.62 -31.59
C ARG A 486 -32.39 -7.36 -32.70
N VAL A 487 -31.30 -8.03 -32.30
CA VAL A 487 -30.60 -9.04 -33.12
C VAL A 487 -30.56 -10.32 -32.27
N GLY A 488 -31.23 -11.37 -32.78
CA GLY A 488 -31.49 -12.57 -31.97
C GLY A 488 -32.37 -12.24 -30.77
N ASP A 489 -31.92 -12.65 -29.60
CA ASP A 489 -32.55 -12.40 -28.31
C ASP A 489 -32.01 -11.15 -27.59
N VAL A 490 -31.08 -10.40 -28.18
CA VAL A 490 -30.43 -9.24 -27.60
C VAL A 490 -30.99 -7.92 -28.15
N PRO A 491 -31.48 -6.97 -27.35
CA PRO A 491 -31.76 -5.61 -27.80
C PRO A 491 -30.48 -4.92 -28.25
N THR A 492 -30.54 -4.16 -29.33
CA THR A 492 -29.35 -3.58 -29.96
C THR A 492 -28.67 -2.50 -29.08
N GLU A 493 -29.42 -1.84 -28.23
CA GLU A 493 -28.89 -0.91 -27.21
C GLU A 493 -27.97 -1.61 -26.20
N MET A 494 -28.19 -2.88 -25.91
CA MET A 494 -27.41 -3.65 -24.96
C MET A 494 -25.98 -3.92 -25.42
N PHE A 495 -25.68 -3.88 -26.73
CA PHE A 495 -24.28 -3.98 -27.19
C PHE A 495 -23.44 -2.82 -26.69
N SER A 496 -23.94 -1.59 -26.80
CA SER A 496 -23.25 -0.42 -26.23
C SER A 496 -23.09 -0.53 -24.72
N HIS A 497 -24.14 -0.93 -24.02
CA HIS A 497 -24.16 -1.09 -22.57
C HIS A 497 -23.17 -2.15 -22.10
N PHE A 498 -23.12 -3.31 -22.75
CA PHE A 498 -22.15 -4.38 -22.48
C PHE A 498 -20.71 -3.88 -22.56
N PHE A 499 -20.32 -3.24 -23.68
CA PHE A 499 -18.96 -2.76 -23.86
C PHE A 499 -18.61 -1.59 -22.92
N GLN A 500 -19.59 -0.78 -22.54
CA GLN A 500 -19.41 0.24 -21.50
C GLN A 500 -19.10 -0.42 -20.14
N SER A 501 -19.82 -1.46 -19.78
CA SER A 501 -19.62 -2.22 -18.55
C SER A 501 -18.25 -2.89 -18.53
N VAL A 502 -17.83 -3.52 -19.66
CA VAL A 502 -16.46 -4.05 -19.82
C VAL A 502 -15.42 -2.96 -19.65
N CYS A 503 -15.60 -1.79 -20.28
CA CYS A 503 -14.67 -0.66 -20.20
C CYS A 503 -14.51 -0.16 -18.76
N CYS A 504 -15.60 -0.07 -18.02
CA CYS A 504 -15.61 0.32 -16.61
C CYS A 504 -14.87 -0.71 -15.73
N GLY A 505 -15.19 -1.99 -15.87
CA GLY A 505 -14.55 -3.07 -15.11
C GLY A 505 -13.07 -3.23 -15.42
N ALA A 506 -12.67 -3.15 -16.69
CA ALA A 506 -11.29 -3.24 -17.16
C ALA A 506 -10.46 -1.96 -16.91
N LYS A 507 -11.07 -0.87 -16.50
CA LYS A 507 -10.45 0.45 -16.28
C LYS A 507 -9.60 0.89 -17.48
N CYS A 508 -10.21 0.84 -18.68
CA CYS A 508 -9.52 1.13 -19.94
C CYS A 508 -10.20 2.26 -20.72
N ASN A 509 -9.55 2.76 -21.77
CA ASN A 509 -10.24 3.47 -22.83
C ASN A 509 -10.70 2.47 -23.86
N LEU A 510 -11.96 2.55 -24.30
CA LEU A 510 -12.56 1.67 -25.27
C LEU A 510 -13.42 2.47 -26.25
N HIS A 511 -12.95 2.61 -27.49
CA HIS A 511 -13.66 3.33 -28.53
C HIS A 511 -14.04 2.37 -29.65
N ILE A 512 -15.31 2.32 -30.00
CA ILE A 512 -15.88 1.37 -30.96
C ILE A 512 -16.61 2.11 -32.08
N TRP A 513 -16.30 1.73 -33.30
CA TRP A 513 -17.01 2.15 -34.51
C TRP A 513 -17.39 0.91 -35.31
N ALA A 514 -18.59 0.89 -35.86
CA ALA A 514 -19.00 -0.14 -36.84
C ALA A 514 -19.99 0.43 -37.81
N ASP A 515 -19.88 -0.03 -39.10
CA ASP A 515 -20.79 0.27 -40.16
C ASP A 515 -21.09 -1.00 -40.97
N GLY A 516 -22.21 -1.03 -41.69
CA GLY A 516 -22.65 -2.16 -42.51
C GLY A 516 -24.17 -2.31 -42.54
N GLU A 517 -24.68 -3.14 -43.42
CA GLU A 517 -26.12 -3.31 -43.64
C GLU A 517 -26.72 -4.45 -42.79
N ASN A 518 -25.97 -5.55 -42.61
CA ASN A 518 -26.43 -6.70 -41.86
C ASN A 518 -26.14 -6.54 -40.38
N GLU A 519 -27.16 -6.37 -39.56
CA GLU A 519 -27.05 -6.11 -38.13
C GLU A 519 -26.40 -7.25 -37.32
N HIS A 520 -26.60 -8.52 -37.78
CA HIS A 520 -25.93 -9.68 -37.17
C HIS A 520 -24.42 -9.61 -37.46
N HIS A 521 -24.02 -9.42 -38.72
CA HIS A 521 -22.61 -9.28 -39.10
C HIS A 521 -21.95 -8.09 -38.43
N LYS A 522 -22.68 -6.98 -38.24
CA LYS A 522 -22.20 -5.80 -37.55
C LYS A 522 -21.88 -6.12 -36.06
N ALA A 523 -22.80 -6.75 -35.34
CA ALA A 523 -22.58 -7.17 -33.97
C ALA A 523 -21.40 -8.14 -33.86
N GLU A 524 -21.37 -9.16 -34.72
CA GLU A 524 -20.28 -10.14 -34.75
C GLU A 524 -18.92 -9.51 -35.10
N ALA A 525 -18.88 -8.55 -36.04
CA ALA A 525 -17.68 -7.79 -36.36
C ALA A 525 -17.13 -7.01 -35.16
N ILE A 526 -18.01 -6.39 -34.39
CA ILE A 526 -17.61 -5.67 -33.16
C ILE A 526 -16.97 -6.62 -32.14
N PHE A 527 -17.59 -7.78 -31.86
CA PHE A 527 -17.06 -8.75 -30.90
C PHE A 527 -15.73 -9.36 -31.35
N LYS A 528 -15.59 -9.67 -32.66
CA LYS A 528 -14.32 -10.13 -33.26
C LYS A 528 -13.24 -9.06 -33.19
N ALA A 529 -13.58 -7.81 -33.54
CA ALA A 529 -12.65 -6.69 -33.44
C ALA A 529 -12.20 -6.44 -32.00
N PHE A 530 -13.13 -6.51 -31.06
CA PHE A 530 -12.80 -6.43 -29.61
C PHE A 530 -11.85 -7.56 -29.20
N ALA A 531 -12.14 -8.80 -29.58
CA ALA A 531 -11.30 -9.95 -29.27
C ALA A 531 -9.87 -9.78 -29.80
N ARG A 532 -9.74 -9.28 -31.04
CA ARG A 532 -8.44 -9.02 -31.69
C ARG A 532 -7.70 -7.86 -31.07
N ALA A 533 -8.40 -6.77 -30.70
CA ALA A 533 -7.84 -5.65 -29.98
C ALA A 533 -7.34 -6.08 -28.60
N LEU A 534 -8.13 -6.86 -27.86
CA LEU A 534 -7.74 -7.45 -26.59
C LEU A 534 -6.46 -8.28 -26.72
N ARG A 535 -6.41 -9.23 -27.66
CA ARG A 535 -5.23 -10.04 -27.93
C ARG A 535 -3.97 -9.21 -28.15
N MET A 536 -4.08 -8.15 -28.97
CA MET A 536 -2.95 -7.27 -29.26
C MET A 536 -2.50 -6.49 -28.03
N ALA A 537 -3.45 -6.01 -27.23
CA ALA A 537 -3.18 -5.18 -26.08
C ALA A 537 -2.56 -5.97 -24.90
N VAL A 538 -2.96 -7.25 -24.73
CA VAL A 538 -2.52 -8.07 -23.58
C VAL A 538 -1.30 -8.94 -23.89
N VAL A 539 -0.82 -8.99 -25.15
CA VAL A 539 0.34 -9.80 -25.52
C VAL A 539 1.58 -9.36 -24.72
N ARG A 540 2.35 -10.34 -24.23
CA ARG A 540 3.61 -10.06 -23.51
C ARG A 540 4.66 -9.51 -24.48
N THR A 541 5.30 -8.42 -24.07
CA THR A 541 6.46 -7.86 -24.78
C THR A 541 7.75 -8.56 -24.37
N PRO A 542 8.83 -8.47 -25.17
CA PRO A 542 10.16 -8.97 -24.78
C PRO A 542 10.74 -8.32 -23.52
N PHE A 543 10.12 -7.26 -23.02
CA PHE A 543 10.55 -6.47 -21.85
C PHE A 543 9.52 -6.60 -20.71
N PRO A 544 9.51 -7.74 -19.96
CA PRO A 544 8.44 -8.07 -19.02
C PRO A 544 8.33 -7.16 -17.80
N TYR A 545 9.34 -6.34 -17.54
CA TYR A 545 9.38 -5.40 -16.41
C TYR A 545 9.15 -3.94 -16.83
N GLU A 546 8.93 -3.68 -18.11
CA GLU A 546 8.71 -2.34 -18.61
C GLU A 546 7.24 -1.95 -18.50
N LEU A 547 6.96 -0.86 -17.80
CA LEU A 547 5.62 -0.28 -17.79
C LEU A 547 5.46 0.55 -19.06
N PRO A 548 4.50 0.24 -19.96
CA PRO A 548 4.33 0.94 -21.22
C PRO A 548 3.69 2.34 -21.00
N SER A 549 4.36 3.19 -20.23
CA SER A 549 3.90 4.53 -19.88
C SER A 549 5.09 5.47 -19.69
N SER A 550 5.11 6.57 -20.44
CA SER A 550 6.07 7.65 -20.23
C SER A 550 5.91 8.38 -18.90
N LYS A 551 4.77 8.17 -18.21
CA LYS A 551 4.47 8.76 -16.90
C LYS A 551 4.85 7.87 -15.73
N GLY A 552 5.31 6.63 -15.98
CA GLY A 552 5.67 5.67 -14.93
C GLY A 552 4.49 5.10 -14.13
N VAL A 553 3.24 5.37 -14.55
CA VAL A 553 1.99 4.85 -13.97
C VAL A 553 0.98 4.57 -15.08
N LEU A 554 0.10 3.60 -14.87
CA LEU A 554 -1.06 3.28 -15.70
C LEU A 554 -2.32 3.24 -14.86
#